data_994c7ffcb88e94cc05e9387621b3b5f3
#
_entry.id   994c7ffcb88e94cc05e9387621b3b5f3
#
_cell.length_a   1.000
_cell.length_b   1.000
_cell.length_c   1.000
_cell.angle_alpha   90.00
_cell.angle_beta   90.00
_cell.angle_gamma   90.00
#
_symmetry.space_group_name_H-M   'P 1'
#
loop_
_entity.id
_entity.type
_entity.pdbx_description
1 polymer ?
#
loop_
_entity_poly.entity_id
_entity_poly.type
_entity_poly.pdbx_seq_one_letter_code
_entity_poly.pdbx_strand_id
1 'polypeptide(L)'
;MESRNYLKSMRPEARIDLHGLTRDEAWAKLESFVNDCLRRGIKKIEIVHGKGIHSHGTDPVLGAMVRTFIEQNKHLGVSGHNDRNHGGSGATWVLLK
;
A
#
# COMPACT_ATOMS: atom_id res chain seq x y z
N MET A 1 17.73 -14.51 10.85
CA MET A 1 17.09 -13.19 10.90
C MET A 1 17.01 -12.58 9.52
N GLU A 2 15.86 -12.06 9.18
CA GLU A 2 15.65 -11.48 7.87
C GLU A 2 16.24 -10.08 7.82
N SER A 3 16.99 -9.80 6.77
CA SER A 3 17.53 -8.47 6.59
C SER A 3 16.46 -7.58 5.96
N ARG A 4 16.65 -6.27 6.14
CA ARG A 4 15.77 -5.30 5.51
C ARG A 4 15.81 -5.43 3.98
N ASN A 5 16.98 -5.72 3.43
CA ASN A 5 17.10 -5.89 1.99
C ASN A 5 16.31 -7.08 1.48
N TYR A 6 16.33 -8.16 2.24
CA TYR A 6 15.55 -9.33 1.87
C TYR A 6 14.05 -8.98 1.85
N LEU A 7 13.57 -8.30 2.88
CA LEU A 7 12.16 -7.94 2.95
C LEU A 7 11.75 -7.02 1.81
N LYS A 8 12.62 -6.10 1.42
CA LYS A 8 12.31 -5.21 0.30
C LYS A 8 12.17 -5.97 -1.01
N SER A 9 12.92 -7.03 -1.21
CA SER A 9 12.92 -7.75 -2.46
C SER A 9 11.89 -8.87 -2.51
N MET A 10 11.32 -9.25 -1.39
CA MET A 10 10.36 -10.34 -1.38
C MET A 10 9.04 -9.89 -2.00
N ARG A 11 8.28 -10.85 -2.48
CA ARG A 11 6.96 -10.54 -3.00
C ARG A 11 6.01 -10.21 -1.85
N PRO A 12 5.07 -9.30 -2.09
CA PRO A 12 4.04 -9.04 -1.08
C PRO A 12 3.27 -10.32 -0.77
N GLU A 13 2.97 -10.50 0.49
CA GLU A 13 2.22 -11.67 0.93
C GLU A 13 0.72 -11.45 0.86
N ALA A 14 0.29 -10.20 0.78
CA ALA A 14 -1.12 -9.86 0.68
C ALA A 14 -1.26 -8.58 -0.11
N ARG A 15 -2.43 -8.37 -0.70
CA ARG A 15 -2.65 -7.27 -1.60
C ARG A 15 -4.06 -6.74 -1.41
N ILE A 16 -4.21 -5.42 -1.48
CA ILE A 16 -5.51 -4.77 -1.42
C ILE A 16 -5.61 -3.79 -2.58
N ASP A 17 -6.79 -3.72 -3.18
CA ASP A 17 -7.04 -2.83 -4.30
C ASP A 17 -8.07 -1.80 -3.86
N LEU A 18 -7.66 -0.54 -3.88
CA LEU A 18 -8.50 0.57 -3.43
C LEU A 18 -9.02 1.43 -4.56
N HIS A 19 -8.62 1.13 -5.80
CA HIS A 19 -8.99 2.02 -6.89
C HIS A 19 -10.52 2.06 -7.01
N GLY A 20 -11.04 3.23 -7.37
CA GLY A 20 -12.48 3.40 -7.54
C GLY A 20 -13.23 3.72 -6.25
N LEU A 21 -12.58 3.63 -5.10
CA LEU A 21 -13.23 3.97 -3.84
C LEU A 21 -13.06 5.45 -3.54
N THR A 22 -13.97 5.97 -2.74
CA THR A 22 -13.77 7.31 -2.19
C THR A 22 -12.65 7.24 -1.16
N ARG A 23 -12.16 8.42 -0.80
CA ARG A 23 -11.09 8.51 0.19
C ARG A 23 -11.50 7.86 1.52
N ASP A 24 -12.69 8.14 1.98
CA ASP A 24 -13.15 7.61 3.26
C ASP A 24 -13.35 6.11 3.20
N GLU A 25 -13.92 5.62 2.09
CA GLU A 25 -14.08 4.18 1.90
C GLU A 25 -12.74 3.47 1.87
N ALA A 26 -11.79 4.06 1.15
CA ALA A 26 -10.47 3.47 1.00
C ALA A 26 -9.74 3.44 2.35
N TRP A 27 -9.85 4.51 3.12
CA TRP A 27 -9.20 4.54 4.44
C TRP A 27 -9.72 3.43 5.33
N ALA A 28 -11.05 3.30 5.41
CA ALA A 28 -11.65 2.29 6.28
C ALA A 28 -11.28 0.88 5.82
N LYS A 29 -11.29 0.65 4.52
CA LYS A 29 -10.95 -0.66 3.98
C LYS A 29 -9.49 -0.99 4.24
N LEU A 30 -8.61 -0.02 4.04
CA LEU A 30 -7.19 -0.21 4.27
C LEU A 30 -6.90 -0.49 5.74
N GLU A 31 -7.55 0.24 6.63
CA GLU A 31 -7.37 0.06 8.07
C GLU A 31 -7.75 -1.36 8.49
N SER A 32 -8.88 -1.83 8.04
CA SER A 32 -9.35 -3.18 8.35
C SER A 32 -8.38 -4.22 7.79
N PHE A 33 -7.92 -4.01 6.56
CA PHE A 33 -7.00 -4.93 5.91
C PHE A 33 -5.67 -5.00 6.67
N VAL A 34 -5.12 -3.87 7.04
CA VAL A 34 -3.84 -3.83 7.74
C VAL A 34 -3.95 -4.51 9.11
N ASN A 35 -5.04 -4.24 9.82
CA ASN A 35 -5.24 -4.88 11.11
C ASN A 35 -5.31 -6.40 10.99
N ASP A 36 -5.99 -6.88 9.95
CA ASP A 36 -6.06 -8.31 9.70
C ASP A 36 -4.68 -8.89 9.38
N CYS A 37 -3.94 -8.20 8.53
CA CYS A 37 -2.59 -8.66 8.17
C CYS A 37 -1.67 -8.71 9.38
N LEU A 38 -1.78 -7.74 10.27
CA LEU A 38 -0.97 -7.74 11.49
C LEU A 38 -1.28 -8.96 12.35
N ARG A 39 -2.56 -9.29 12.48
CA ARG A 39 -2.95 -10.47 13.27
C ARG A 39 -2.42 -11.77 12.65
N ARG A 40 -2.29 -11.79 11.34
CA ARG A 40 -1.84 -12.98 10.62
C ARG A 40 -0.33 -13.07 10.48
N GLY A 41 0.41 -12.10 10.98
CA GLY A 41 1.86 -12.13 10.87
C GLY A 41 2.38 -11.82 9.49
N ILE A 42 1.59 -11.15 8.65
CA ILE A 42 2.01 -10.75 7.32
C ILE A 42 3.13 -9.74 7.42
N LYS A 43 4.16 -9.88 6.61
CA LYS A 43 5.33 -9.00 6.68
C LYS A 43 5.36 -7.93 5.62
N LYS A 44 4.73 -8.18 4.49
CA LYS A 44 4.75 -7.22 3.37
C LYS A 44 3.42 -7.25 2.64
N ILE A 45 2.89 -6.06 2.38
CA ILE A 45 1.63 -5.93 1.64
C ILE A 45 1.82 -5.00 0.45
N GLU A 46 0.92 -5.12 -0.51
CA GLU A 46 0.85 -4.22 -1.64
C GLU A 46 -0.51 -3.54 -1.65
N ILE A 47 -0.50 -2.23 -1.81
CA ILE A 47 -1.71 -1.42 -1.83
C ILE A 47 -1.85 -0.80 -3.21
N VAL A 48 -2.87 -1.21 -3.95
CA VAL A 48 -3.12 -0.69 -5.28
C VAL A 48 -4.10 0.49 -5.16
N HIS A 49 -3.66 1.66 -5.58
CA HIS A 49 -4.47 2.88 -5.46
C HIS A 49 -4.68 3.59 -6.78
N GLY A 50 -4.02 3.14 -7.84
CA GLY A 50 -4.09 3.79 -9.12
C GLY A 50 -3.04 4.87 -9.26
N LYS A 51 -2.66 5.17 -10.49
CA LYS A 51 -1.56 6.09 -10.75
C LYS A 51 -1.91 7.54 -10.55
N GLY A 52 -3.15 7.90 -10.85
CA GLY A 52 -3.55 9.30 -10.76
C GLY A 52 -2.92 10.19 -11.81
N ILE A 53 -2.37 9.62 -12.86
CA ILE A 53 -1.67 10.41 -13.87
C ILE A 53 -2.59 10.95 -14.95
N HIS A 54 -3.79 10.41 -15.05
CA HIS A 54 -4.78 10.91 -15.99
C HIS A 54 -5.80 11.72 -15.24
N SER A 55 -6.15 12.85 -15.80
CA SER A 55 -7.06 13.74 -15.10
C SER A 55 -8.46 13.19 -15.01
N HIS A 56 -8.80 12.29 -15.90
CA HIS A 56 -10.18 11.79 -15.94
C HIS A 56 -10.30 10.54 -15.10
N GLY A 57 -11.04 10.63 -14.04
CA GLY A 57 -11.39 9.47 -13.24
C GLY A 57 -10.29 8.88 -12.42
N THR A 58 -9.06 9.25 -12.64
CA THR A 58 -8.01 8.82 -11.74
C THR A 58 -7.73 9.91 -10.76
N ASP A 59 -7.76 9.52 -9.53
CA ASP A 59 -7.72 10.48 -8.47
C ASP A 59 -6.40 10.33 -7.71
N PRO A 60 -5.51 11.30 -7.83
CA PRO A 60 -4.26 11.23 -7.07
C PRO A 60 -4.48 11.27 -5.58
N VAL A 61 -5.69 11.59 -5.16
CA VAL A 61 -6.03 11.63 -3.74
C VAL A 61 -5.80 10.30 -3.06
N LEU A 62 -6.06 9.19 -3.74
CA LEU A 62 -5.86 7.88 -3.10
C LEU A 62 -4.39 7.60 -2.85
N GLY A 63 -3.50 7.95 -3.77
CA GLY A 63 -2.08 7.78 -3.55
C GLY A 63 -1.58 8.61 -2.38
N ALA A 64 -2.03 9.86 -2.30
CA ALA A 64 -1.66 10.73 -1.19
C ALA A 64 -2.23 10.21 0.13
N MET A 65 -3.46 9.70 0.08
CA MET A 65 -4.08 9.14 1.28
C MET A 65 -3.32 7.93 1.80
N VAL A 66 -2.87 7.06 0.89
CA VAL A 66 -2.09 5.89 1.28
C VAL A 66 -0.79 6.31 1.95
N ARG A 67 -0.13 7.32 1.40
CA ARG A 67 1.10 7.83 2.02
C ARG A 67 0.82 8.33 3.43
N THR A 68 -0.23 9.11 3.59
CA THR A 68 -0.61 9.63 4.91
C THR A 68 -0.92 8.48 5.87
N PHE A 69 -1.66 7.49 5.39
CA PHE A 69 -1.99 6.33 6.20
C PHE A 69 -0.73 5.65 6.72
N ILE A 70 0.23 5.42 5.83
CA ILE A 70 1.47 4.75 6.21
C ILE A 70 2.23 5.57 7.25
N GLU A 71 2.29 6.89 7.04
CA GLU A 71 3.02 7.76 7.96
C GLU A 71 2.40 7.80 9.35
N GLN A 72 1.10 7.67 9.41
CA GLN A 72 0.40 7.76 10.69
C GLN A 72 0.28 6.44 11.43
N ASN A 73 0.63 5.34 10.78
CA ASN A 73 0.44 4.02 11.38
C ASN A 73 1.77 3.48 11.89
N LYS A 74 1.89 3.37 13.19
CA LYS A 74 3.15 2.95 13.81
C LYS A 74 3.54 1.52 13.50
N HIS A 75 2.60 0.72 12.99
CA HIS A 75 2.88 -0.67 12.65
C HIS A 75 3.37 -0.84 11.21
N LEU A 76 3.43 0.24 10.46
CA LEU A 76 3.91 0.20 9.09
C LEU A 76 5.29 0.85 9.02
N GLY A 77 6.16 0.20 8.27
CA GLY A 77 7.55 0.63 8.19
C GLY A 77 7.93 1.13 6.82
N VAL A 78 9.02 0.61 6.31
CA VAL A 78 9.55 1.04 5.01
C VAL A 78 8.53 0.77 3.92
N SER A 79 8.38 1.71 3.00
CA SER A 79 7.49 1.57 1.87
C SER A 79 8.17 2.06 0.60
N GLY A 80 7.59 1.68 -0.53
CA GLY A 80 8.08 2.12 -1.82
C GLY A 80 7.02 1.91 -2.87
N HIS A 81 7.31 2.39 -4.07
CA HIS A 81 6.39 2.24 -5.17
C HIS A 81 6.81 1.07 -6.03
N ASN A 82 5.85 0.40 -6.64
CA ASN A 82 6.17 -0.59 -7.63
C ASN A 82 6.83 0.08 -8.82
N ASP A 83 7.74 -0.64 -9.42
CA ASP A 83 8.52 -0.05 -10.47
C ASP A 83 7.74 -0.02 -11.78
N ARG A 84 8.44 0.42 -12.80
CA ARG A 84 7.88 0.64 -14.11
C ARG A 84 7.32 -0.63 -14.77
N ASN A 85 7.74 -1.79 -14.32
CA ASN A 85 7.28 -3.03 -14.96
C ASN A 85 5.82 -3.34 -14.66
N HIS A 86 5.28 -2.70 -13.66
CA HIS A 86 3.91 -2.97 -13.21
C HIS A 86 3.04 -1.73 -13.28
N GLY A 87 3.32 -0.87 -14.24
CA GLY A 87 2.50 0.30 -14.41
C GLY A 87 2.91 1.47 -13.55
N GLY A 88 4.13 1.47 -13.07
CA GLY A 88 4.68 2.61 -12.37
C GLY A 88 4.13 2.75 -10.96
N SER A 89 3.70 3.95 -10.61
CA SER A 89 3.36 4.29 -9.23
C SER A 89 1.91 4.02 -8.89
N GLY A 90 1.27 3.09 -9.60
CA GLY A 90 -0.12 2.73 -9.29
C GLY A 90 -0.29 1.90 -8.03
N ALA A 91 0.79 1.45 -7.43
CA ALA A 91 0.74 0.64 -6.23
C ALA A 91 1.91 0.97 -5.32
N THR A 92 1.69 0.77 -4.04
CA THR A 92 2.70 0.99 -3.01
C THR A 92 2.84 -0.28 -2.19
N TRP A 93 4.07 -0.73 -2.02
CA TRP A 93 4.32 -1.83 -1.09
C TRP A 93 4.76 -1.24 0.25
N VAL A 94 4.49 -1.97 1.32
CA VAL A 94 4.91 -1.52 2.65
C VAL A 94 5.20 -2.73 3.53
N LEU A 95 6.22 -2.58 4.36
CA LEU A 95 6.60 -3.62 5.32
C LEU A 95 5.85 -3.38 6.62
N LEU A 96 5.35 -4.46 7.20
CA LEU A 96 4.69 -4.42 8.50
C LEU A 96 5.74 -4.72 9.57
N LYS A 97 5.68 -3.95 10.64
CA LYS A 97 6.63 -4.14 11.74
C LYS A 97 6.19 -5.22 12.70
#